data_088a92cb70db0ae8c42763ffd89c7787
#
_entry.id   088a92cb70db0ae8c42763ffd89c7787
#
_cell.length_a   1.000
_cell.length_b   1.000
_cell.length_c   1.000
_cell.angle_alpha   90.00
_cell.angle_beta   90.00
_cell.angle_gamma   90.00
#
_symmetry.space_group_name_H-M   'P 1'
#
loop_
_entity.id
_entity.type
_entity.pdbx_description
1 polymer ?
#
loop_
_entity_poly.entity_id
_entity_poly.type
_entity_poly.pdbx_seq_one_letter_code
_entity_poly.pdbx_strand_id
1 'polypeptide(L)'
;NQLVLKEENESQPKQMIENERIEAMITYISQNLDQPLTLEQMEKNFFVTKYYVTREFKKHTGFTFHQFVLKKKLLYAKQLLKEYRSASDVYLKCGFKSYPHFLKSFKKEFNMTPKEFLVQHKNNQIIHFDHYEESIKKVRLE
;
A
#
# COMPACT_ATOMS: atom_id res chain seq x y z
N ASN A 1 41.40 -6.72 16.34
CA ASN A 1 40.32 -5.89 16.89
C ASN A 1 40.03 -4.64 16.04
N GLN A 2 41.05 -3.99 15.48
CA GLN A 2 40.86 -2.81 14.61
C GLN A 2 40.30 -3.20 13.24
N LEU A 3 40.60 -4.39 12.72
CA LEU A 3 40.08 -4.88 11.45
C LEU A 3 38.59 -5.23 11.52
N VAL A 4 38.14 -5.79 12.65
CA VAL A 4 36.73 -6.12 12.87
C VAL A 4 35.88 -4.86 13.00
N LEU A 5 36.41 -3.84 13.69
CA LEU A 5 35.71 -2.54 13.83
C LEU A 5 35.61 -1.78 12.49
N LYS A 6 36.60 -1.94 11.57
CA LYS A 6 36.52 -1.36 10.23
C LYS A 6 35.49 -2.05 9.35
N GLU A 7 35.34 -3.36 9.47
CA GLU A 7 34.33 -4.13 8.73
C GLU A 7 32.91 -3.78 9.18
N GLU A 8 32.70 -3.61 10.48
CA GLU A 8 31.40 -3.19 11.02
C GLU A 8 31.04 -1.77 10.58
N ASN A 9 32.02 -0.86 10.53
CA ASN A 9 31.79 0.51 10.09
C ASN A 9 31.56 0.64 8.58
N GLU A 10 32.09 -0.27 7.77
CA GLU A 10 31.85 -0.30 6.32
C GLU A 10 30.50 -0.90 5.95
N SER A 11 29.97 -1.84 6.74
CA SER A 11 28.67 -2.47 6.47
C SER A 11 27.48 -1.58 6.81
N GLN A 12 27.53 -0.75 7.84
CA GLN A 12 26.45 0.14 8.26
C GLN A 12 26.11 1.23 7.23
N PRO A 13 27.05 1.99 6.66
CA PRO A 13 26.72 2.96 5.61
C PRO A 13 26.12 2.33 4.36
N LYS A 14 26.59 1.15 3.97
CA LYS A 14 26.04 0.41 2.82
C LYS A 14 24.58 0.00 3.07
N GLN A 15 24.26 -0.51 4.26
CA GLN A 15 22.91 -0.90 4.64
C GLN A 15 21.99 0.31 4.67
N MET A 16 22.46 1.47 5.16
CA MET A 16 21.68 2.70 5.17
C MET A 16 21.36 3.18 3.75
N ILE A 17 22.32 3.12 2.82
CA ILE A 17 22.13 3.51 1.42
C ILE A 17 21.11 2.59 0.74
N GLU A 18 21.19 1.28 0.99
CA GLU A 18 20.24 0.30 0.46
C GLU A 18 18.83 0.54 1.00
N ASN A 19 18.69 0.83 2.30
CA ASN A 19 17.40 1.16 2.91
C ASN A 19 16.80 2.44 2.33
N GLU A 20 17.59 3.48 2.15
CA GLU A 20 17.16 4.74 1.53
C GLU A 20 16.69 4.52 0.10
N ARG A 21 17.37 3.66 -0.64
CA ARG A 21 17.02 3.35 -2.04
C ARG A 21 15.70 2.62 -2.12
N ILE A 22 15.47 1.63 -1.24
CA ILE A 22 14.19 0.92 -1.17
C ILE A 22 13.07 1.86 -0.71
N GLU A 23 13.32 2.72 0.27
CA GLU A 23 12.34 3.72 0.70
C GLU A 23 11.97 4.69 -0.43
N ALA A 24 12.93 5.09 -1.26
CA ALA A 24 12.67 5.92 -2.43
C ALA A 24 11.78 5.20 -3.44
N MET A 25 11.98 3.89 -3.64
CA MET A 25 11.12 3.07 -4.50
C MET A 25 9.70 2.97 -3.93
N ILE A 26 9.57 2.79 -2.62
CA ILE A 26 8.26 2.74 -1.95
C ILE A 26 7.52 4.06 -2.14
N THR A 27 8.20 5.18 -1.99
CA THR A 27 7.62 6.51 -2.22
C THR A 27 7.16 6.66 -3.66
N TYR A 28 7.97 6.23 -4.62
CA TYR A 28 7.62 6.26 -6.05
C TYR A 28 6.37 5.41 -6.32
N ILE A 29 6.32 4.20 -5.77
CA ILE A 29 5.15 3.31 -5.90
C ILE A 29 3.89 4.01 -5.37
N SER A 30 3.98 4.59 -4.18
CA SER A 30 2.85 5.25 -3.51
C SER A 30 2.33 6.46 -4.28
N GLN A 31 3.19 7.13 -5.03
CA GLN A 31 2.82 8.29 -5.84
C GLN A 31 2.33 7.93 -7.25
N ASN A 32 2.45 6.67 -7.67
CA ASN A 32 2.13 6.24 -9.04
C ASN A 32 1.23 5.00 -9.06
N LEU A 33 0.33 4.86 -8.09
CA LEU A 33 -0.53 3.69 -7.95
C LEU A 33 -1.53 3.54 -9.09
N ASP A 34 -1.86 4.61 -9.79
CA ASP A 34 -2.76 4.62 -10.95
C ASP A 34 -2.08 4.10 -12.22
N GLN A 35 -0.78 3.89 -12.20
CA GLN A 35 0.01 3.51 -13.38
C GLN A 35 0.52 2.08 -13.28
N PRO A 36 0.93 1.48 -14.41
CA PRO A 36 1.64 0.20 -14.38
C PRO A 36 2.96 0.36 -13.64
N LEU A 37 3.20 -0.52 -12.67
CA LEU A 37 4.42 -0.52 -11.86
C LEU A 37 5.14 -1.85 -12.09
N THR A 38 6.27 -1.81 -12.79
CA THR A 38 7.03 -2.99 -13.20
C THR A 38 8.45 -2.97 -12.68
N LEU A 39 9.09 -4.13 -12.63
CA LEU A 39 10.50 -4.24 -12.28
C LEU A 39 11.38 -3.46 -13.25
N GLU A 40 11.02 -3.46 -14.53
CA GLU A 40 11.74 -2.72 -15.58
C GLU A 40 11.72 -1.23 -15.33
N GLN A 41 10.63 -0.69 -14.83
CA GLN A 41 10.56 0.73 -14.44
C GLN A 41 11.46 1.04 -13.25
N MET A 42 11.56 0.12 -12.29
CA MET A 42 12.47 0.28 -11.16
C MET A 42 13.93 0.27 -11.61
N GLU A 43 14.28 -0.63 -12.53
CA GLU A 43 15.62 -0.64 -13.13
C GLU A 43 15.98 0.69 -13.77
N LYS A 44 15.06 1.20 -14.58
CA LYS A 44 15.26 2.43 -15.35
C LYS A 44 15.32 3.67 -14.45
N ASN A 45 14.40 3.77 -13.50
CA ASN A 45 14.26 4.98 -12.69
C ASN A 45 15.29 5.06 -11.55
N PHE A 46 15.76 3.91 -11.04
CA PHE A 46 16.65 3.85 -9.89
C PHE A 46 18.04 3.33 -10.22
N PHE A 47 18.32 3.04 -11.49
CA PHE A 47 19.64 2.56 -11.96
C PHE A 47 20.13 1.31 -11.22
N VAL A 48 19.20 0.35 -11.05
CA VAL A 48 19.45 -0.93 -10.37
C VAL A 48 19.04 -2.07 -11.28
N THR A 49 19.45 -3.30 -10.94
CA THR A 49 18.99 -4.49 -11.67
C THR A 49 17.68 -5.00 -11.06
N LYS A 50 16.88 -5.70 -11.87
CA LYS A 50 15.67 -6.36 -11.38
C LYS A 50 15.98 -7.38 -10.27
N TYR A 51 17.16 -7.99 -10.32
CA TYR A 51 17.63 -8.93 -9.29
C TYR A 51 17.85 -8.22 -7.95
N TYR A 52 18.42 -7.02 -7.99
CA TYR A 52 18.59 -6.17 -6.82
C TYR A 52 17.23 -5.82 -6.20
N VAL A 53 16.29 -5.35 -7.03
CA VAL A 53 14.94 -4.99 -6.55
C VAL A 53 14.26 -6.21 -5.91
N THR A 54 14.27 -7.34 -6.60
CA THR A 54 13.63 -8.58 -6.11
C THR A 54 14.18 -9.00 -4.75
N ARG A 55 15.50 -8.99 -4.58
CA ARG A 55 16.15 -9.41 -3.36
C ARG A 55 15.96 -8.42 -2.22
N GLU A 56 16.28 -7.15 -2.47
CA GLU A 56 16.29 -6.13 -1.44
C GLU A 56 14.88 -5.70 -1.03
N PHE A 57 13.94 -5.73 -1.97
CA PHE A 57 12.55 -5.41 -1.66
C PHE A 57 11.95 -6.41 -0.68
N LYS A 58 12.16 -7.71 -0.95
CA LYS A 58 11.70 -8.78 -0.04
C LYS A 58 12.38 -8.71 1.31
N LYS A 59 13.69 -8.45 1.34
CA LYS A 59 14.47 -8.32 2.56
C LYS A 59 13.99 -7.15 3.43
N HIS A 60 13.70 -6.00 2.80
CA HIS A 60 13.31 -4.78 3.50
C HIS A 60 11.83 -4.79 3.92
N THR A 61 10.92 -5.24 3.05
CA THR A 61 9.48 -5.15 3.28
C THR A 61 8.84 -6.46 3.75
N GLY A 62 9.49 -7.60 3.54
CA GLY A 62 8.90 -8.92 3.79
C GLY A 62 8.03 -9.42 2.65
N PHE A 63 7.78 -8.61 1.62
CA PHE A 63 6.94 -8.95 0.46
C PHE A 63 7.75 -8.90 -0.82
N THR A 64 7.36 -9.71 -1.82
CA THR A 64 7.90 -9.52 -3.16
C THR A 64 7.46 -8.15 -3.69
N PHE A 65 8.18 -7.64 -4.69
CA PHE A 65 7.82 -6.37 -5.34
C PHE A 65 6.36 -6.37 -5.82
N HIS A 66 5.95 -7.44 -6.52
CA HIS A 66 4.58 -7.55 -7.05
C HIS A 66 3.52 -7.64 -5.95
N GLN A 67 3.79 -8.38 -4.88
CA GLN A 67 2.90 -8.46 -3.73
C GLN A 67 2.74 -7.10 -3.06
N PHE A 68 3.84 -6.38 -2.90
CA PHE A 68 3.82 -5.05 -2.29
C PHE A 68 3.01 -4.06 -3.12
N VAL A 69 3.27 -4.01 -4.43
CA VAL A 69 2.52 -3.13 -5.35
C VAL A 69 1.03 -3.46 -5.31
N LEU A 70 0.68 -4.74 -5.38
CA LEU A 70 -0.72 -5.18 -5.33
C LEU A 70 -1.39 -4.76 -4.03
N LYS A 71 -0.73 -4.98 -2.89
CA LYS A 71 -1.27 -4.56 -1.58
C LYS A 71 -1.49 -3.05 -1.50
N LYS A 72 -0.56 -2.27 -2.01
CA LYS A 72 -0.67 -0.80 -2.03
C LYS A 72 -1.83 -0.35 -2.92
N LYS A 73 -2.00 -0.96 -4.10
CA LYS A 73 -3.11 -0.65 -5.00
C LYS A 73 -4.45 -0.99 -4.36
N LEU A 74 -4.55 -2.11 -3.65
CA LEU A 74 -5.78 -2.51 -2.98
C LEU A 74 -6.12 -1.62 -1.77
N LEU A 75 -5.13 -1.17 -1.02
CA LEU A 75 -5.35 -0.19 0.05
C LEU A 75 -5.83 1.15 -0.52
N TYR A 76 -5.25 1.58 -1.62
CA TYR A 76 -5.68 2.78 -2.34
C TYR A 76 -7.11 2.61 -2.87
N ALA A 77 -7.45 1.40 -3.35
CA ALA A 77 -8.81 1.08 -3.79
C ALA A 77 -9.83 1.28 -2.68
N LYS A 78 -9.54 0.85 -1.46
CA LYS A 78 -10.41 1.10 -0.30
C LYS A 78 -10.68 2.59 -0.10
N GLN A 79 -9.64 3.40 -0.20
CA GLN A 79 -9.74 4.85 -0.05
C GLN A 79 -10.62 5.46 -1.15
N LEU A 80 -10.41 5.04 -2.41
CA LEU A 80 -11.21 5.51 -3.54
C LEU A 80 -12.66 5.04 -3.49
N LEU A 81 -12.91 3.83 -3.00
CA LEU A 81 -14.26 3.32 -2.84
C LEU A 81 -15.09 4.15 -1.86
N LYS A 82 -14.47 4.64 -0.79
CA LYS A 82 -15.13 5.53 0.17
C LYS A 82 -15.55 6.85 -0.49
N GLU A 83 -14.77 7.33 -1.44
CA GLU A 83 -15.02 8.59 -2.16
C GLU A 83 -16.02 8.41 -3.31
N TYR A 84 -15.78 7.45 -4.20
CA TYR A 84 -16.55 7.27 -5.44
C TYR A 84 -17.73 6.31 -5.30
N ARG A 85 -17.72 5.41 -4.32
CA ARG A 85 -18.76 4.46 -3.99
C ARG A 85 -19.14 3.49 -5.11
N SER A 86 -18.27 3.27 -6.08
CA SER A 86 -18.50 2.37 -7.19
C SER A 86 -17.23 1.64 -7.57
N ALA A 87 -17.24 0.31 -7.51
CA ALA A 87 -16.09 -0.51 -7.88
C ALA A 87 -15.74 -0.36 -9.36
N SER A 88 -16.74 -0.18 -10.23
CA SER A 88 -16.53 -0.01 -11.67
C SER A 88 -15.87 1.34 -11.99
N ASP A 89 -16.04 2.35 -11.14
CA ASP A 89 -15.37 3.65 -11.32
C ASP A 89 -13.96 3.68 -10.73
N VAL A 90 -13.65 2.75 -9.84
CA VAL A 90 -12.43 2.76 -9.03
C VAL A 90 -11.30 1.91 -9.62
N TYR A 91 -11.62 0.77 -10.25
CA TYR A 91 -10.58 -0.21 -10.58
C TYR A 91 -9.48 0.34 -11.49
N LEU A 92 -9.81 1.17 -12.47
CA LEU A 92 -8.83 1.80 -13.35
C LEU A 92 -8.01 2.86 -12.60
N LYS A 93 -8.64 3.61 -11.71
CA LYS A 93 -7.99 4.68 -10.93
C LYS A 93 -6.93 4.14 -9.98
N CYS A 94 -7.10 2.91 -9.49
CA CYS A 94 -6.11 2.27 -8.63
C CYS A 94 -5.15 1.33 -9.39
N GLY A 95 -5.10 1.46 -10.73
CA GLY A 95 -4.10 0.81 -11.55
C GLY A 95 -4.39 -0.62 -11.97
N PHE A 96 -5.64 -1.08 -11.88
CA PHE A 96 -6.04 -2.38 -12.41
C PHE A 96 -6.51 -2.23 -13.85
N LYS A 97 -6.09 -3.14 -14.72
CA LYS A 97 -6.49 -3.14 -16.14
C LYS A 97 -7.77 -3.93 -16.38
N SER A 98 -8.11 -4.85 -15.48
CA SER A 98 -9.24 -5.76 -15.61
C SER A 98 -10.12 -5.69 -14.38
N TYR A 99 -11.41 -5.44 -14.59
CA TYR A 99 -12.39 -5.39 -13.50
C TYR A 99 -12.52 -6.74 -12.78
N PRO A 100 -12.63 -7.89 -13.48
CA PRO A 100 -12.66 -9.18 -12.79
C PRO A 100 -11.40 -9.46 -11.97
N HIS A 101 -10.23 -9.09 -12.46
CA HIS A 101 -8.98 -9.23 -11.71
C HIS A 101 -8.99 -8.37 -10.44
N PHE A 102 -9.49 -7.15 -10.54
CA PHE A 102 -9.66 -6.26 -9.40
C PHE A 102 -10.57 -6.89 -8.33
N LEU A 103 -11.74 -7.36 -8.72
CA LEU A 103 -12.71 -7.97 -7.79
C LEU A 103 -12.12 -9.19 -7.09
N LYS A 104 -11.46 -10.06 -7.84
CA LYS A 104 -10.82 -11.26 -7.30
C LYS A 104 -9.70 -10.93 -6.32
N SER A 105 -8.85 -9.97 -6.69
CA SER A 105 -7.73 -9.53 -5.84
C SER A 105 -8.21 -8.86 -4.57
N PHE A 106 -9.22 -8.02 -4.67
CA PHE A 106 -9.82 -7.33 -3.51
C PHE A 106 -10.42 -8.33 -2.53
N LYS A 107 -11.19 -9.28 -3.02
CA LYS A 107 -11.82 -10.31 -2.18
C LYS A 107 -10.77 -11.21 -1.52
N LYS A 108 -9.71 -11.57 -2.25
CA LYS A 108 -8.62 -12.38 -1.70
C LYS A 108 -7.88 -11.65 -0.57
N GLU A 109 -7.63 -10.35 -0.73
CA GLU A 109 -6.89 -9.57 0.26
C GLU A 109 -7.72 -9.27 1.50
N PHE A 110 -9.00 -8.90 1.33
CA PHE A 110 -9.83 -8.39 2.42
C PHE A 110 -10.95 -9.33 2.85
N ASN A 111 -11.09 -10.51 2.23
CA ASN A 111 -12.16 -11.49 2.49
C ASN A 111 -13.57 -10.93 2.31
N MET A 112 -13.72 -9.89 1.51
CA MET A 112 -15.00 -9.29 1.17
C MET A 112 -14.92 -8.64 -0.20
N THR A 113 -16.07 -8.50 -0.87
CA THR A 113 -16.15 -7.78 -2.14
C THR A 113 -16.12 -6.28 -1.89
N PRO A 114 -15.80 -5.47 -2.91
CA PRO A 114 -15.90 -4.01 -2.78
C PRO A 114 -17.30 -3.54 -2.36
N LYS A 115 -18.35 -4.21 -2.84
CA LYS A 115 -19.72 -3.89 -2.47
C LYS A 115 -19.98 -4.16 -0.99
N GLU A 116 -19.53 -5.31 -0.50
CA GLU A 116 -19.63 -5.66 0.93
C GLU A 116 -18.84 -4.67 1.79
N PHE A 117 -17.66 -4.28 1.33
CA PHE A 117 -16.87 -3.28 2.01
C PHE A 117 -17.61 -1.94 2.15
N LEU A 118 -18.26 -1.49 1.09
CA LEU A 118 -19.01 -0.22 1.10
C LEU A 118 -20.21 -0.27 2.06
N VAL A 119 -20.92 -1.41 2.12
CA VAL A 119 -22.03 -1.60 3.08
C VAL A 119 -21.49 -1.55 4.51
N GLN A 120 -20.40 -2.26 4.79
CA GLN A 120 -19.79 -2.31 6.11
C GLN A 120 -19.28 -0.92 6.54
N HIS A 121 -18.65 -0.19 5.62
CA HIS A 121 -18.14 1.16 5.88
C HIS A 121 -19.28 2.13 6.22
N LYS A 122 -20.39 2.07 5.49
CA LYS A 122 -21.59 2.87 5.75
C LYS A 122 -22.16 2.58 7.14
N ASN A 123 -22.26 1.31 7.51
CA ASN A 123 -22.74 0.90 8.84
C ASN A 123 -21.82 1.42 9.95
N ASN A 124 -20.51 1.34 9.77
CA ASN A 124 -19.53 1.84 10.74
C ASN A 124 -19.63 3.36 10.91
N GLN A 125 -19.85 4.12 9.83
CA GLN A 125 -20.05 5.56 9.90
C GLN A 125 -21.32 5.92 10.67
N ILE A 126 -22.39 5.20 10.45
CA ILE A 126 -23.67 5.41 11.17
C ILE A 126 -23.47 5.16 12.67
N ILE A 127 -22.79 4.07 13.05
CA ILE A 127 -22.50 3.75 14.46
C ILE A 127 -21.67 4.86 15.11
N HIS A 128 -20.65 5.36 14.46
CA HIS A 128 -19.83 6.47 14.97
C HIS A 128 -20.63 7.75 15.13
N PHE A 129 -21.51 8.05 14.19
CA PHE A 129 -22.37 9.23 14.25
C PHE A 129 -23.36 9.14 15.43
N ASP A 130 -23.96 7.99 15.63
CA ASP A 130 -24.89 7.74 16.74
C ASP A 130 -24.21 7.91 18.09
N HIS A 131 -23.01 7.34 18.25
CA HIS A 131 -22.19 7.50 19.47
C HIS A 131 -21.85 8.96 19.73
N TYR A 132 -21.52 9.72 18.70
CA TYR A 132 -21.20 11.13 18.81
C TYR A 132 -22.42 11.95 19.28
N GLU A 133 -23.60 11.69 18.71
CA GLU A 133 -24.84 12.36 19.11
C GLU A 133 -25.21 12.03 20.56
N GLU A 134 -25.08 10.78 20.96
CA GLU A 134 -25.33 10.37 22.35
C GLU A 134 -24.39 11.09 23.32
N SER A 135 -23.11 11.22 22.98
CA SER A 135 -22.11 11.92 23.78
C SER A 135 -22.48 13.40 23.94
N ILE A 136 -22.94 14.05 22.87
CA ILE A 136 -23.37 15.45 22.90
C ILE A 136 -24.62 15.61 23.78
N LYS A 137 -25.59 14.71 23.67
CA LYS A 137 -26.80 14.71 24.49
C LYS A 137 -26.47 14.59 25.98
N LYS A 138 -25.53 13.73 26.35
CA LYS A 138 -25.08 13.58 27.75
C LYS A 138 -24.44 14.87 28.29
N VAL A 139 -23.62 15.54 27.50
CA VAL A 139 -22.98 16.79 27.91
C VAL A 139 -24.02 17.92 28.11
N ARG A 140 -25.08 17.96 27.32
CA ARG A 140 -26.16 18.98 27.44
C ARG A 140 -27.06 18.77 28.66
N LEU A 141 -27.15 17.51 29.14
CA LEU A 141 -28.02 17.18 30.29
C LEU A 141 -27.31 17.37 31.63
N GLU A 142 -25.99 17.47 31.65
CA GLU A 142 -25.18 17.78 32.81
C GLU A 142 -24.97 19.28 32.95
#